data_1585ac930a3ebdefeeab98d81dbf17de
#
_entry.id   1585ac930a3ebdefeeab98d81dbf17de
#
_cell.length_a   1.000
_cell.length_b   1.000
_cell.length_c   1.000
_cell.angle_alpha   90.00
_cell.angle_beta   90.00
_cell.angle_gamma   90.00
#
_symmetry.space_group_name_H-M   'P 1'
#
loop_
_entity.id
_entity.type
_entity.pdbx_description
1 polymer ?
#
loop_
_entity_poly.entity_id
_entity_poly.type
_entity_poly.pdbx_seq_one_letter_code
_entity_poly.pdbx_strand_id
1 'polypeptide(L)'
;MLIFILLFLSVLGFLGVVIHFSLDKKVTYKDLKGKHVVITGGSSGIGKAAAVEAAKLGAHVTVIGRDVSKLSSAVTEITANCTDRSNQKIQYAALDVTSDYKSIEGCFASLEEKVGPIFMLVNCAGMCICGQFEKMKVDDIKQMIDLNYFGTAYPTRYVLPGMKERNEGLIVFVSSEAALVGIYGYSAYSAGKWAVRGLAESVIMELVGTGVRLTVAFPPDTDTPGLKNEELTKPEETKLISGTAGLHSADDVGKQMIHDALVGKTYSVYSISGTLLTTLFGGSIQSGAQVVLQVFSMGFLRIVMVGILLSFNKIVRDGLKKKTDVKNK
;
A
#
# COMPACT_ATOMS: atom_id res chain seq x y z
N MET A 1 37.72 25.54 -4.62
CA MET A 1 36.49 24.92 -5.10
C MET A 1 36.56 23.40 -5.03
N LEU A 2 37.51 22.72 -5.68
CA LEU A 2 37.62 21.25 -5.67
C LEU A 2 37.73 20.64 -4.26
N ILE A 3 38.56 21.21 -3.39
CA ILE A 3 38.76 20.75 -1.99
C ILE A 3 37.44 20.83 -1.20
N PHE A 4 36.67 21.90 -1.36
CA PHE A 4 35.35 22.02 -0.68
C PHE A 4 34.35 20.98 -1.17
N ILE A 5 34.35 20.67 -2.46
CA ILE A 5 33.49 19.61 -3.04
C ILE A 5 33.91 18.25 -2.48
N LEU A 6 35.20 17.94 -2.45
CA LEU A 6 35.70 16.67 -1.90
C LEU A 6 35.41 16.54 -0.39
N LEU A 7 35.58 17.59 0.39
CA LEU A 7 35.21 17.63 1.81
C LEU A 7 33.67 17.40 1.99
N PHE A 8 32.85 18.07 1.21
CA PHE A 8 31.41 17.89 1.25
C PHE A 8 30.99 16.46 0.92
N LEU A 9 31.58 15.88 -0.14
CA LEU A 9 31.34 14.49 -0.53
C LEU A 9 31.81 13.50 0.54
N SER A 10 32.94 13.73 1.19
CA SER A 10 33.45 12.88 2.27
C SER A 10 32.55 12.93 3.53
N VAL A 11 32.08 14.13 3.90
CA VAL A 11 31.13 14.29 5.02
C VAL A 11 29.80 13.55 4.73
N LEU A 12 29.28 13.65 3.52
CA LEU A 12 28.06 12.94 3.13
C LEU A 12 28.27 11.42 3.09
N GLY A 13 29.41 10.96 2.58
CA GLY A 13 29.78 9.55 2.62
C GLY A 13 29.87 9.02 4.06
N PHE A 14 30.51 9.78 4.95
CA PHE A 14 30.59 9.45 6.36
C PHE A 14 29.22 9.41 7.03
N LEU A 15 28.35 10.40 6.79
CA LEU A 15 26.97 10.39 7.27
C LEU A 15 26.18 9.18 6.78
N GLY A 16 26.34 8.82 5.50
CA GLY A 16 25.71 7.61 4.93
C GLY A 16 26.14 6.32 5.65
N VAL A 17 27.43 6.23 5.97
CA VAL A 17 28.00 5.11 6.76
C VAL A 17 27.44 5.10 8.18
N VAL A 18 27.44 6.24 8.87
CA VAL A 18 26.87 6.35 10.23
C VAL A 18 25.41 5.96 10.23
N ILE A 19 24.60 6.45 9.29
CA ILE A 19 23.19 6.10 9.17
C ILE A 19 23.04 4.59 8.91
N HIS A 20 23.84 4.01 8.00
CA HIS A 20 23.77 2.57 7.71
C HIS A 20 23.99 1.71 8.96
N PHE A 21 24.97 2.07 9.80
CA PHE A 21 25.24 1.33 11.04
C PHE A 21 24.29 1.67 12.19
N SER A 22 23.61 2.82 12.13
CA SER A 22 22.59 3.22 13.13
C SER A 22 21.22 2.60 12.87
N LEU A 23 20.98 2.06 11.68
CA LEU A 23 19.71 1.40 11.37
C LEU A 23 19.72 -0.01 11.96
N ASP A 24 18.61 -0.37 12.60
CA ASP A 24 18.38 -1.73 13.08
C ASP A 24 18.52 -2.74 11.95
N LYS A 25 19.16 -3.88 12.23
CA LYS A 25 19.23 -4.99 11.29
C LYS A 25 17.80 -5.47 11.00
N LYS A 26 17.40 -5.40 9.74
CA LYS A 26 16.08 -5.85 9.32
C LYS A 26 16.01 -7.37 9.42
N VAL A 27 15.00 -7.87 10.11
CA VAL A 27 14.65 -9.28 10.07
C VAL A 27 14.13 -9.59 8.67
N THR A 28 14.63 -10.63 8.05
CA THR A 28 14.22 -11.09 6.72
C THR A 28 13.75 -12.53 6.80
N TYR A 29 12.74 -12.86 6.00
CA TYR A 29 12.19 -14.21 5.91
C TYR A 29 12.34 -14.71 4.46
N LYS A 30 12.66 -16.00 4.31
CA LYS A 30 12.82 -16.63 2.98
C LYS A 30 11.49 -17.14 2.42
N ASP A 31 10.59 -17.58 3.30
CA ASP A 31 9.30 -18.16 2.96
C ASP A 31 8.28 -17.87 4.08
N LEU A 32 7.08 -18.37 3.90
CA LEU A 32 5.96 -18.25 4.86
C LEU A 32 5.49 -19.63 5.34
N LYS A 33 6.33 -20.66 5.24
CA LYS A 33 5.95 -22.04 5.54
C LYS A 33 5.37 -22.16 6.95
N GLY A 34 4.10 -22.63 7.03
CA GLY A 34 3.37 -22.79 8.29
C GLY A 34 2.96 -21.49 9.01
N LYS A 35 3.23 -20.32 8.42
CA LYS A 35 2.83 -19.02 8.98
C LYS A 35 1.40 -18.67 8.54
N HIS A 36 0.61 -18.08 9.44
CA HIS A 36 -0.74 -17.61 9.12
C HIS A 36 -0.71 -16.21 8.52
N VAL A 37 -1.20 -16.07 7.31
CA VAL A 37 -1.32 -14.82 6.56
C VAL A 37 -2.79 -14.46 6.40
N VAL A 38 -3.18 -13.27 6.86
CA VAL A 38 -4.53 -12.74 6.73
C VAL A 38 -4.53 -11.55 5.78
N ILE A 39 -5.44 -11.55 4.79
CA ILE A 39 -5.49 -10.54 3.74
C ILE A 39 -6.90 -9.97 3.63
N THR A 40 -7.07 -8.70 3.99
CA THR A 40 -8.34 -8.00 3.74
C THR A 40 -8.44 -7.60 2.27
N GLY A 41 -9.64 -7.65 1.69
CA GLY A 41 -9.80 -7.43 0.25
C GLY A 41 -9.20 -8.56 -0.61
N GLY A 42 -9.00 -9.75 -0.03
CA GLY A 42 -8.34 -10.88 -0.68
C GLY A 42 -9.18 -11.63 -1.72
N SER A 43 -10.40 -11.19 -2.01
CA SER A 43 -11.29 -11.86 -2.98
C SER A 43 -11.00 -11.52 -4.45
N SER A 44 -10.20 -10.49 -4.73
CA SER A 44 -9.88 -10.04 -6.11
C SER A 44 -8.64 -9.16 -6.16
N GLY A 45 -8.18 -8.86 -7.38
CA GLY A 45 -7.11 -7.90 -7.66
C GLY A 45 -5.84 -8.15 -6.88
N ILE A 46 -5.20 -7.10 -6.40
CA ILE A 46 -3.91 -7.14 -5.67
C ILE A 46 -3.98 -8.06 -4.44
N GLY A 47 -5.08 -7.99 -3.66
CA GLY A 47 -5.23 -8.81 -2.46
C GLY A 47 -5.29 -10.30 -2.77
N LYS A 48 -6.01 -10.71 -3.83
CA LYS A 48 -6.04 -12.10 -4.28
C LYS A 48 -4.66 -12.54 -4.81
N ALA A 49 -4.00 -11.72 -5.59
CA ALA A 49 -2.66 -12.01 -6.09
C ALA A 49 -1.64 -12.18 -4.95
N ALA A 50 -1.69 -11.33 -3.93
CA ALA A 50 -0.89 -11.47 -2.72
C ALA A 50 -1.19 -12.78 -1.97
N ALA A 51 -2.47 -13.18 -1.91
CA ALA A 51 -2.89 -14.44 -1.28
C ALA A 51 -2.35 -15.66 -2.03
N VAL A 52 -2.39 -15.63 -3.36
CA VAL A 52 -1.78 -16.67 -4.21
C VAL A 52 -0.28 -16.76 -3.98
N GLU A 53 0.42 -15.65 -3.93
CA GLU A 53 1.87 -15.64 -3.68
C GLU A 53 2.22 -16.16 -2.27
N ALA A 54 1.46 -15.75 -1.25
CA ALA A 54 1.64 -16.26 0.11
C ALA A 54 1.43 -17.79 0.18
N ALA A 55 0.45 -18.32 -0.53
CA ALA A 55 0.20 -19.76 -0.62
C ALA A 55 1.37 -20.50 -1.31
N LYS A 56 1.94 -19.95 -2.39
CA LYS A 56 3.14 -20.48 -3.07
C LYS A 56 4.35 -20.52 -2.13
N LEU A 57 4.41 -19.61 -1.17
CA LEU A 57 5.47 -19.56 -0.14
C LEU A 57 5.18 -20.44 1.09
N GLY A 58 4.13 -21.27 1.04
CA GLY A 58 3.82 -22.25 2.08
C GLY A 58 2.95 -21.74 3.24
N ALA A 59 2.35 -20.55 3.12
CA ALA A 59 1.50 -19.98 4.16
C ALA A 59 0.16 -20.74 4.33
N HIS A 60 -0.38 -20.70 5.56
CA HIS A 60 -1.82 -20.77 5.77
C HIS A 60 -2.42 -19.41 5.37
N VAL A 61 -3.45 -19.38 4.55
CA VAL A 61 -3.99 -18.11 4.05
C VAL A 61 -5.47 -17.96 4.40
N THR A 62 -5.80 -16.83 5.00
CA THR A 62 -7.19 -16.41 5.21
C THR A 62 -7.46 -15.13 4.42
N VAL A 63 -8.42 -15.17 3.51
CA VAL A 63 -8.87 -13.98 2.79
C VAL A 63 -10.16 -13.43 3.38
N ILE A 64 -10.23 -12.11 3.54
CA ILE A 64 -11.37 -11.40 4.13
C ILE A 64 -12.02 -10.52 3.08
N GLY A 65 -13.34 -10.50 3.04
CA GLY A 65 -14.14 -9.66 2.16
C GLY A 65 -15.63 -9.80 2.47
N ARG A 66 -16.50 -9.16 1.70
CA ARG A 66 -17.95 -9.14 1.91
C ARG A 66 -18.71 -10.16 1.08
N ASP A 67 -18.24 -10.40 -0.13
CA ASP A 67 -18.91 -11.25 -1.14
C ASP A 67 -18.43 -12.69 -1.01
N VAL A 68 -19.29 -13.55 -0.44
CA VAL A 68 -19.00 -14.97 -0.18
C VAL A 68 -18.71 -15.73 -1.47
N SER A 69 -19.40 -15.42 -2.57
CA SER A 69 -19.19 -16.10 -3.86
C SER A 69 -17.77 -15.81 -4.40
N LYS A 70 -17.37 -14.54 -4.39
CA LYS A 70 -15.99 -14.13 -4.80
C LYS A 70 -14.93 -14.70 -3.87
N LEU A 71 -15.20 -14.75 -2.56
CA LEU A 71 -14.28 -15.34 -1.57
C LEU A 71 -14.09 -16.83 -1.81
N SER A 72 -15.18 -17.59 -2.04
CA SER A 72 -15.13 -19.02 -2.34
C SER A 72 -14.33 -19.32 -3.62
N SER A 73 -14.56 -18.52 -4.68
CA SER A 73 -13.79 -18.62 -5.93
C SER A 73 -12.30 -18.33 -5.69
N ALA A 74 -11.99 -17.29 -4.92
CA ALA A 74 -10.59 -16.94 -4.58
C ALA A 74 -9.91 -18.07 -3.79
N VAL A 75 -10.59 -18.66 -2.80
CA VAL A 75 -10.05 -19.81 -2.03
C VAL A 75 -9.72 -20.98 -2.94
N THR A 76 -10.59 -21.29 -3.92
CA THR A 76 -10.31 -22.35 -4.90
C THR A 76 -9.04 -22.08 -5.69
N GLU A 77 -8.87 -20.85 -6.20
CA GLU A 77 -7.69 -20.45 -6.96
C GLU A 77 -6.42 -20.44 -6.09
N ILE A 78 -6.51 -19.93 -4.86
CA ILE A 78 -5.38 -19.92 -3.91
C ILE A 78 -4.96 -21.35 -3.56
N THR A 79 -5.92 -22.23 -3.29
CA THR A 79 -5.67 -23.65 -2.98
C THR A 79 -4.97 -24.36 -4.14
N ALA A 80 -5.31 -24.03 -5.38
CA ALA A 80 -4.65 -24.58 -6.56
C ALA A 80 -3.15 -24.24 -6.64
N ASN A 81 -2.73 -23.15 -5.98
CA ASN A 81 -1.36 -22.65 -5.95
C ASN A 81 -0.57 -23.04 -4.67
N CYS A 82 -1.16 -23.83 -3.77
CA CYS A 82 -0.45 -24.31 -2.58
C CYS A 82 0.71 -25.25 -2.94
N THR A 83 1.82 -25.08 -2.26
CA THR A 83 3.00 -25.99 -2.36
C THR A 83 2.82 -27.29 -1.60
N ASP A 84 2.01 -27.25 -0.53
CA ASP A 84 1.67 -28.42 0.30
C ASP A 84 0.17 -28.40 0.63
N ARG A 85 -0.64 -28.92 -0.30
CA ARG A 85 -2.11 -28.92 -0.18
C ARG A 85 -2.64 -29.69 1.03
N SER A 86 -1.88 -30.65 1.55
CA SER A 86 -2.30 -31.47 2.69
C SER A 86 -2.14 -30.74 4.02
N ASN A 87 -1.20 -29.81 4.12
CA ASN A 87 -0.89 -29.14 5.37
C ASN A 87 -1.26 -27.65 5.38
N GLN A 88 -1.36 -26.99 4.20
CA GLN A 88 -1.75 -25.59 4.14
C GLN A 88 -3.27 -25.43 4.35
N LYS A 89 -3.64 -24.57 5.30
CA LYS A 89 -5.03 -24.19 5.53
C LYS A 89 -5.36 -22.95 4.70
N ILE A 90 -6.28 -23.08 3.74
CA ILE A 90 -6.77 -21.97 2.92
C ILE A 90 -8.24 -21.78 3.22
N GLN A 91 -8.61 -20.59 3.68
CA GLN A 91 -9.99 -20.29 4.07
C GLN A 91 -10.37 -18.84 3.81
N TYR A 92 -11.62 -18.52 3.99
CA TYR A 92 -12.11 -17.15 3.98
C TYR A 92 -12.93 -16.80 5.22
N ALA A 93 -13.07 -15.51 5.48
CA ALA A 93 -14.03 -14.95 6.42
C ALA A 93 -14.86 -13.86 5.73
N ALA A 94 -16.18 -13.97 5.82
CA ALA A 94 -17.09 -12.92 5.36
C ALA A 94 -17.17 -11.83 6.43
N LEU A 95 -16.55 -10.68 6.17
CA LEU A 95 -16.51 -9.56 7.10
C LEU A 95 -16.42 -8.25 6.30
N ASP A 96 -17.22 -7.26 6.69
CA ASP A 96 -16.99 -5.88 6.28
C ASP A 96 -15.99 -5.23 7.25
N VAL A 97 -14.83 -4.84 6.74
CA VAL A 97 -13.76 -4.21 7.55
C VAL A 97 -14.13 -2.80 8.03
N THR A 98 -15.27 -2.25 7.58
CA THR A 98 -15.84 -0.98 8.09
C THR A 98 -16.78 -1.17 9.28
N SER A 99 -17.03 -2.43 9.69
CA SER A 99 -17.84 -2.74 10.86
C SER A 99 -17.22 -2.19 12.15
N ASP A 100 -17.99 -2.18 13.23
CA ASP A 100 -17.47 -1.80 14.55
C ASP A 100 -16.27 -2.66 14.98
N TYR A 101 -15.43 -2.08 15.82
CA TYR A 101 -14.19 -2.76 16.25
C TYR A 101 -14.44 -4.11 16.92
N LYS A 102 -15.54 -4.29 17.67
CA LYS A 102 -15.87 -5.54 18.35
C LYS A 102 -16.13 -6.68 17.34
N SER A 103 -16.79 -6.37 16.23
CA SER A 103 -17.01 -7.32 15.12
C SER A 103 -15.70 -7.73 14.46
N ILE A 104 -14.76 -6.78 14.26
CA ILE A 104 -13.41 -7.06 13.75
C ILE A 104 -12.66 -7.97 14.73
N GLU A 105 -12.62 -7.59 16.00
CA GLU A 105 -11.96 -8.35 17.08
C GLU A 105 -12.47 -9.79 17.18
N GLY A 106 -13.79 -9.98 17.22
CA GLY A 106 -14.40 -11.32 17.28
C GLY A 106 -14.08 -12.18 16.07
N CYS A 107 -14.09 -11.60 14.87
CA CYS A 107 -13.69 -12.31 13.65
C CYS A 107 -12.22 -12.73 13.70
N PHE A 108 -11.31 -11.81 13.97
CA PHE A 108 -9.88 -12.08 13.98
C PHE A 108 -9.47 -13.08 15.08
N ALA A 109 -10.08 -13.01 16.28
CA ALA A 109 -9.91 -14.00 17.33
C ALA A 109 -10.30 -15.41 16.85
N SER A 110 -11.45 -15.55 16.19
CA SER A 110 -11.88 -16.83 15.62
C SER A 110 -10.91 -17.35 14.55
N LEU A 111 -10.27 -16.47 13.77
CA LEU A 111 -9.26 -16.89 12.80
C LEU A 111 -8.01 -17.44 13.48
N GLU A 112 -7.52 -16.78 14.53
CA GLU A 112 -6.37 -17.27 15.28
C GLU A 112 -6.65 -18.59 16.01
N GLU A 113 -7.86 -18.79 16.53
CA GLU A 113 -8.28 -20.06 17.13
C GLU A 113 -8.25 -21.22 16.11
N LYS A 114 -8.69 -20.99 14.86
CA LYS A 114 -8.79 -22.03 13.83
C LYS A 114 -7.46 -22.36 13.15
N VAL A 115 -6.61 -21.37 12.96
CA VAL A 115 -5.39 -21.51 12.14
C VAL A 115 -4.12 -21.36 12.95
N GLY A 116 -4.15 -20.55 13.99
CA GLY A 116 -3.01 -20.14 14.80
C GLY A 116 -2.73 -18.65 14.69
N PRO A 117 -1.75 -18.15 15.44
CA PRO A 117 -1.44 -16.73 15.53
C PRO A 117 -1.17 -16.10 14.16
N ILE A 118 -1.73 -14.91 13.93
CA ILE A 118 -1.51 -14.17 12.69
C ILE A 118 -0.07 -13.67 12.66
N PHE A 119 0.69 -14.16 11.69
CA PHE A 119 2.07 -13.76 11.44
C PHE A 119 2.16 -12.58 10.46
N MET A 120 1.33 -12.58 9.40
CA MET A 120 1.30 -11.48 8.44
C MET A 120 -0.13 -10.98 8.24
N LEU A 121 -0.32 -9.66 8.35
CA LEU A 121 -1.56 -8.97 8.00
C LEU A 121 -1.32 -8.10 6.77
N VAL A 122 -2.09 -8.34 5.70
CA VAL A 122 -2.11 -7.49 4.51
C VAL A 122 -3.42 -6.72 4.46
N ASN A 123 -3.38 -5.43 4.74
CA ASN A 123 -4.52 -4.53 4.64
C ASN A 123 -4.65 -4.04 3.20
N CYS A 124 -5.41 -4.78 2.37
CA CYS A 124 -5.61 -4.51 0.95
C CYS A 124 -7.06 -4.12 0.60
N ALA A 125 -8.00 -4.19 1.55
CA ALA A 125 -9.35 -3.70 1.33
C ALA A 125 -9.33 -2.19 1.10
N GLY A 126 -9.96 -1.73 0.03
CA GLY A 126 -10.00 -0.32 -0.31
C GLY A 126 -10.87 -0.07 -1.54
N MET A 127 -11.22 1.18 -1.77
CA MET A 127 -11.96 1.64 -2.94
C MET A 127 -11.59 3.07 -3.28
N CYS A 128 -11.87 3.45 -4.52
CA CYS A 128 -11.82 4.82 -4.98
C CYS A 128 -13.15 5.20 -5.64
N ILE A 129 -13.70 6.35 -5.26
CA ILE A 129 -14.78 7.05 -5.95
C ILE A 129 -14.21 8.39 -6.40
N CYS A 130 -14.19 8.60 -7.71
CA CYS A 130 -13.61 9.80 -8.30
C CYS A 130 -14.63 10.90 -8.51
N GLY A 131 -14.19 12.15 -8.40
CA GLY A 131 -15.04 13.31 -8.69
C GLY A 131 -14.45 14.62 -8.25
N GLN A 132 -15.01 15.73 -8.76
CA GLN A 132 -14.70 17.06 -8.21
C GLN A 132 -15.25 17.15 -6.78
N PHE A 133 -14.46 17.67 -5.85
CA PHE A 133 -14.77 17.63 -4.43
C PHE A 133 -16.15 18.20 -4.09
N GLU A 134 -16.48 19.34 -4.65
CA GLU A 134 -17.77 20.04 -4.43
C GLU A 134 -18.98 19.29 -5.02
N LYS A 135 -18.76 18.29 -5.88
CA LYS A 135 -19.81 17.47 -6.50
C LYS A 135 -19.93 16.07 -5.89
N MET A 136 -19.00 15.69 -5.02
CA MET A 136 -19.05 14.41 -4.36
C MET A 136 -20.19 14.36 -3.34
N LYS A 137 -20.85 13.21 -3.23
CA LYS A 137 -21.79 12.97 -2.13
C LYS A 137 -21.01 12.85 -0.81
N VAL A 138 -21.58 13.43 0.24
CA VAL A 138 -20.96 13.35 1.59
C VAL A 138 -20.77 11.91 2.04
N ASP A 139 -21.73 11.03 1.73
CA ASP A 139 -21.63 9.59 2.06
C ASP A 139 -20.49 8.90 1.34
N ASP A 140 -20.18 9.27 0.07
CA ASP A 140 -19.06 8.72 -0.68
C ASP A 140 -17.72 9.12 -0.02
N ILE A 141 -17.61 10.38 0.45
CA ILE A 141 -16.43 10.86 1.18
C ILE A 141 -16.23 10.06 2.46
N LYS A 142 -17.32 9.92 3.26
CA LYS A 142 -17.29 9.15 4.50
C LYS A 142 -16.91 7.67 4.24
N GLN A 143 -17.56 7.05 3.26
CA GLN A 143 -17.30 5.65 2.91
C GLN A 143 -15.83 5.40 2.52
N MET A 144 -15.21 6.33 1.79
CA MET A 144 -13.79 6.20 1.44
C MET A 144 -12.86 6.29 2.66
N ILE A 145 -13.17 7.15 3.61
CA ILE A 145 -12.42 7.22 4.88
C ILE A 145 -12.65 5.95 5.72
N ASP A 146 -13.91 5.53 5.85
CA ASP A 146 -14.27 4.34 6.64
C ASP A 146 -13.54 3.10 6.08
N LEU A 147 -13.59 2.89 4.78
CA LEU A 147 -12.99 1.69 4.17
C LEU A 147 -11.46 1.78 4.08
N ASN A 148 -10.92 2.87 3.54
CA ASN A 148 -9.48 2.95 3.31
C ASN A 148 -8.69 3.11 4.63
N TYR A 149 -9.17 3.94 5.58
CA TYR A 149 -8.48 4.21 6.83
C TYR A 149 -8.89 3.26 7.95
N PHE A 150 -10.17 3.25 8.37
CA PHE A 150 -10.58 2.40 9.50
C PHE A 150 -10.52 0.91 9.13
N GLY A 151 -10.79 0.54 7.87
CA GLY A 151 -10.60 -0.82 7.37
C GLY A 151 -9.14 -1.30 7.39
N THR A 152 -8.17 -0.38 7.53
CA THR A 152 -6.75 -0.67 7.76
C THR A 152 -6.40 -0.60 9.25
N ALA A 153 -6.90 0.42 9.94
CA ALA A 153 -6.54 0.70 11.33
C ALA A 153 -7.06 -0.37 12.31
N TYR A 154 -8.30 -0.83 12.17
CA TYR A 154 -8.91 -1.77 13.11
C TYR A 154 -8.27 -3.17 13.06
N PRO A 155 -8.09 -3.81 11.90
CA PRO A 155 -7.35 -5.07 11.82
C PRO A 155 -5.92 -4.96 12.37
N THR A 156 -5.24 -3.85 12.08
CA THR A 156 -3.88 -3.59 12.57
C THR A 156 -3.87 -3.46 14.10
N ARG A 157 -4.81 -2.70 14.68
CA ARG A 157 -4.95 -2.57 16.12
C ARG A 157 -5.11 -3.92 16.81
N TYR A 158 -5.85 -4.85 16.19
CA TYR A 158 -6.05 -6.18 16.74
C TYR A 158 -4.75 -7.00 16.76
N VAL A 159 -4.03 -7.08 15.66
CA VAL A 159 -2.87 -7.99 15.55
C VAL A 159 -1.61 -7.49 16.27
N LEU A 160 -1.46 -6.17 16.41
CA LEU A 160 -0.23 -5.55 16.96
C LEU A 160 0.18 -6.07 18.34
N PRO A 161 -0.71 -6.17 19.36
CA PRO A 161 -0.32 -6.65 20.68
C PRO A 161 0.28 -8.05 20.64
N GLY A 162 -0.39 -9.01 19.99
CA GLY A 162 0.08 -10.38 19.88
C GLY A 162 1.37 -10.51 19.07
N MET A 163 1.55 -9.72 18.00
CA MET A 163 2.80 -9.68 17.25
C MET A 163 3.95 -9.12 18.10
N LYS A 164 3.73 -8.05 18.86
CA LYS A 164 4.74 -7.46 19.77
C LYS A 164 5.13 -8.45 20.88
N GLU A 165 4.17 -9.15 21.46
CA GLU A 165 4.40 -10.17 22.51
C GLU A 165 5.27 -11.31 22.01
N ARG A 166 4.99 -11.82 20.80
CA ARG A 166 5.80 -12.86 20.15
C ARG A 166 7.10 -12.33 19.57
N ASN A 167 7.28 -11.01 19.55
CA ASN A 167 8.41 -10.31 18.95
C ASN A 167 8.64 -10.70 17.47
N GLU A 168 7.57 -11.03 16.76
CA GLU A 168 7.60 -11.36 15.33
C GLU A 168 6.27 -11.00 14.65
N GLY A 169 6.36 -10.50 13.42
CA GLY A 169 5.18 -10.24 12.60
C GLY A 169 5.47 -9.29 11.43
N LEU A 170 4.65 -9.42 10.40
CA LEU A 170 4.71 -8.56 9.23
C LEU A 170 3.34 -7.89 9.00
N ILE A 171 3.36 -6.60 8.77
CA ILE A 171 2.15 -5.83 8.45
C ILE A 171 2.38 -5.14 7.10
N VAL A 172 1.41 -5.22 6.21
CA VAL A 172 1.42 -4.53 4.94
C VAL A 172 0.22 -3.61 4.84
N PHE A 173 0.47 -2.33 4.57
CA PHE A 173 -0.57 -1.37 4.25
C PHE A 173 -0.58 -1.10 2.76
N VAL A 174 -1.67 -1.38 2.09
CA VAL A 174 -1.84 -1.02 0.68
C VAL A 174 -2.37 0.40 0.58
N SER A 175 -1.45 1.33 0.38
CA SER A 175 -1.73 2.74 0.11
C SER A 175 -1.90 2.95 -1.42
N SER A 176 -1.33 3.99 -1.98
CA SER A 176 -1.34 4.33 -3.41
C SER A 176 -0.30 5.42 -3.68
N GLU A 177 0.14 5.59 -4.91
CA GLU A 177 0.88 6.79 -5.33
C GLU A 177 0.08 8.08 -5.07
N ALA A 178 -1.26 8.02 -5.03
CA ALA A 178 -2.14 9.12 -4.63
C ALA A 178 -1.99 9.55 -3.16
N ALA A 179 -1.24 8.81 -2.33
CA ALA A 179 -0.81 9.22 -0.99
C ALA A 179 0.53 9.97 -0.98
N LEU A 180 1.10 10.25 -2.15
CA LEU A 180 2.38 10.94 -2.30
C LEU A 180 2.22 12.25 -3.09
N VAL A 181 1.17 12.36 -3.90
CA VAL A 181 0.86 13.55 -4.71
C VAL A 181 -0.65 13.71 -4.83
N GLY A 182 -1.12 14.96 -4.78
CA GLY A 182 -2.53 15.28 -5.03
C GLY A 182 -2.86 15.20 -6.52
N ILE A 183 -3.95 14.52 -6.86
CA ILE A 183 -4.43 14.35 -8.24
C ILE A 183 -5.86 14.87 -8.34
N TYR A 184 -6.16 15.61 -9.41
CA TYR A 184 -7.50 16.08 -9.70
C TYR A 184 -8.51 14.93 -9.70
N GLY A 185 -9.63 15.09 -9.03
CA GLY A 185 -10.67 14.07 -8.94
C GLY A 185 -10.45 12.98 -7.88
N TYR A 186 -9.31 12.98 -7.17
CA TYR A 186 -9.02 12.03 -6.09
C TYR A 186 -9.08 12.61 -4.69
N SER A 187 -9.69 13.78 -4.48
CA SER A 187 -9.59 14.51 -3.22
C SER A 187 -9.90 13.66 -1.98
N ALA A 188 -11.04 12.98 -1.91
CA ALA A 188 -11.42 12.15 -0.77
C ALA A 188 -10.64 10.80 -0.73
N TYR A 189 -10.35 10.20 -1.89
CA TYR A 189 -9.51 9.01 -1.98
C TYR A 189 -8.09 9.26 -1.48
N SER A 190 -7.46 10.32 -2.00
CA SER A 190 -6.12 10.73 -1.56
C SER A 190 -6.10 10.99 -0.06
N ALA A 191 -7.09 11.70 0.49
CA ALA A 191 -7.17 11.94 1.93
C ALA A 191 -7.15 10.65 2.73
N GLY A 192 -7.92 9.62 2.33
CA GLY A 192 -7.91 8.30 2.96
C GLY A 192 -6.54 7.60 2.86
N LYS A 193 -5.91 7.65 1.68
CA LYS A 193 -4.60 7.01 1.46
C LYS A 193 -3.44 7.76 2.15
N TRP A 194 -3.53 9.09 2.28
CA TRP A 194 -2.60 9.87 3.12
C TRP A 194 -2.77 9.54 4.61
N ALA A 195 -4.01 9.36 5.08
CA ALA A 195 -4.28 8.93 6.45
C ALA A 195 -3.66 7.54 6.75
N VAL A 196 -3.78 6.58 5.82
CA VAL A 196 -3.11 5.27 5.92
C VAL A 196 -1.59 5.42 6.00
N ARG A 197 -1.01 6.30 5.20
CA ARG A 197 0.42 6.58 5.23
C ARG A 197 0.84 7.20 6.56
N GLY A 198 0.12 8.20 7.05
CA GLY A 198 0.39 8.84 8.34
C GLY A 198 0.33 7.85 9.51
N LEU A 199 -0.67 6.95 9.50
CA LEU A 199 -0.77 5.86 10.45
C LEU A 199 0.46 4.93 10.36
N ALA A 200 0.84 4.54 9.14
CA ALA A 200 1.98 3.66 8.92
C ALA A 200 3.28 4.25 9.44
N GLU A 201 3.60 5.51 9.11
CA GLU A 201 4.84 6.18 9.53
C GLU A 201 4.91 6.29 11.06
N SER A 202 3.76 6.54 11.73
CA SER A 202 3.68 6.56 13.19
C SER A 202 3.87 5.17 13.81
N VAL A 203 3.16 4.16 13.28
CA VAL A 203 3.27 2.78 13.79
C VAL A 203 4.69 2.23 13.57
N ILE A 204 5.36 2.56 12.46
CA ILE A 204 6.76 2.17 12.24
C ILE A 204 7.66 2.66 13.39
N MET A 205 7.45 3.88 13.88
CA MET A 205 8.20 4.42 15.03
C MET A 205 7.88 3.66 16.33
N GLU A 206 6.63 3.22 16.51
CA GLU A 206 6.20 2.43 17.67
C GLU A 206 6.70 0.97 17.63
N LEU A 207 7.22 0.52 16.48
CA LEU A 207 7.78 -0.81 16.27
C LEU A 207 9.30 -0.86 16.44
N VAL A 208 9.97 0.28 16.62
CA VAL A 208 11.42 0.33 16.86
C VAL A 208 11.78 -0.51 18.09
N GLY A 209 12.79 -1.36 17.95
CA GLY A 209 13.23 -2.27 19.00
C GLY A 209 12.41 -3.56 19.10
N THR A 210 11.42 -3.79 18.20
CA THR A 210 10.67 -5.05 18.11
C THR A 210 11.03 -5.86 16.86
N GLY A 211 10.68 -7.16 16.86
CA GLY A 211 10.77 -8.03 15.68
C GLY A 211 9.64 -7.83 14.67
N VAL A 212 8.68 -6.94 14.92
CA VAL A 212 7.56 -6.65 14.01
C VAL A 212 7.98 -5.63 12.96
N ARG A 213 7.54 -5.82 11.71
CA ARG A 213 7.84 -4.91 10.59
C ARG A 213 6.57 -4.47 9.89
N LEU A 214 6.58 -3.24 9.38
CA LEU A 214 5.51 -2.69 8.58
C LEU A 214 6.05 -2.22 7.23
N THR A 215 5.40 -2.66 6.15
CA THR A 215 5.65 -2.26 4.77
C THR A 215 4.46 -1.45 4.26
N VAL A 216 4.73 -0.31 3.63
CA VAL A 216 3.71 0.47 2.91
C VAL A 216 3.87 0.25 1.42
N ALA A 217 2.85 -0.27 0.77
CA ALA A 217 2.80 -0.44 -0.67
C ALA A 217 2.17 0.80 -1.31
N PHE A 218 2.79 1.31 -2.38
CA PHE A 218 2.30 2.44 -3.18
C PHE A 218 2.05 1.99 -4.63
N PRO A 219 1.02 1.16 -4.88
CA PRO A 219 0.74 0.74 -6.25
C PRO A 219 0.27 1.92 -7.10
N PRO A 220 0.69 1.97 -8.39
CA PRO A 220 0.08 2.80 -9.44
C PRO A 220 -1.23 2.18 -9.90
N ASP A 221 -1.82 2.71 -11.00
CA ASP A 221 -2.98 2.09 -11.63
C ASP A 221 -2.70 0.61 -11.95
N THR A 222 -3.50 -0.28 -11.37
CA THR A 222 -3.31 -1.72 -11.45
C THR A 222 -4.56 -2.38 -12.02
N ASP A 223 -4.42 -3.28 -13.00
CA ASP A 223 -5.56 -3.97 -13.64
C ASP A 223 -6.29 -4.85 -12.62
N THR A 224 -7.35 -4.31 -12.09
CA THR A 224 -8.18 -4.92 -11.05
C THR A 224 -9.66 -4.61 -11.29
N PRO A 225 -10.57 -5.41 -10.74
CA PRO A 225 -11.99 -5.03 -10.73
C PRO A 225 -12.24 -3.68 -10.02
N GLY A 226 -11.39 -3.32 -9.04
CA GLY A 226 -11.45 -2.03 -8.36
C GLY A 226 -11.19 -0.85 -9.31
N LEU A 227 -10.14 -0.93 -10.14
CA LEU A 227 -9.83 0.09 -11.15
C LEU A 227 -10.95 0.19 -12.19
N LYS A 228 -11.51 -0.94 -12.65
CA LYS A 228 -12.64 -0.93 -13.60
C LYS A 228 -13.87 -0.21 -13.05
N ASN A 229 -14.15 -0.39 -11.75
CA ASN A 229 -15.23 0.35 -11.08
C ASN A 229 -14.90 1.85 -10.93
N GLU A 230 -13.66 2.18 -10.61
CA GLU A 230 -13.17 3.56 -10.53
C GLU A 230 -13.33 4.30 -11.85
N GLU A 231 -13.01 3.64 -12.98
CA GLU A 231 -13.12 4.22 -14.33
C GLU A 231 -14.55 4.69 -14.67
N LEU A 232 -15.59 4.14 -14.03
CA LEU A 232 -16.97 4.55 -14.24
C LEU A 232 -17.25 6.00 -13.79
N THR A 233 -16.53 6.49 -12.80
CA THR A 233 -16.71 7.84 -12.24
C THR A 233 -15.52 8.76 -12.47
N LYS A 234 -14.42 8.22 -13.03
CA LYS A 234 -13.14 8.91 -13.20
C LYS A 234 -13.25 10.06 -14.21
N PRO A 235 -13.01 11.31 -13.81
CA PRO A 235 -12.97 12.43 -14.74
C PRO A 235 -11.88 12.24 -15.82
N GLU A 236 -12.10 12.82 -16.98
CA GLU A 236 -11.15 12.72 -18.09
C GLU A 236 -9.77 13.28 -17.72
N GLU A 237 -9.73 14.39 -16.99
CA GLU A 237 -8.51 14.97 -16.46
C GLU A 237 -7.74 13.99 -15.56
N THR A 238 -8.47 13.26 -14.72
CA THR A 238 -7.90 12.24 -13.84
C THR A 238 -7.32 11.07 -14.63
N LYS A 239 -8.02 10.60 -15.67
CA LYS A 239 -7.54 9.53 -16.57
C LYS A 239 -6.24 9.92 -17.25
N LEU A 240 -6.16 11.14 -17.78
CA LEU A 240 -4.96 11.64 -18.43
C LEU A 240 -3.77 11.77 -17.46
N ILE A 241 -4.01 12.13 -16.21
CA ILE A 241 -2.96 12.28 -15.21
C ILE A 241 -2.52 10.91 -14.69
N SER A 242 -3.45 10.06 -14.23
CA SER A 242 -3.10 8.76 -13.63
C SER A 242 -2.50 7.80 -14.66
N GLY A 243 -2.99 7.84 -15.90
CA GLY A 243 -2.49 7.03 -17.00
C GLY A 243 -0.99 7.25 -17.35
N THR A 244 -0.39 8.36 -16.89
CA THR A 244 1.05 8.62 -17.09
C THR A 244 1.95 7.64 -16.35
N ALA A 245 1.47 6.99 -15.28
CA ALA A 245 2.21 5.99 -14.52
C ALA A 245 2.21 4.58 -15.16
N GLY A 246 1.37 4.37 -16.19
CA GLY A 246 1.16 3.06 -16.80
C GLY A 246 0.20 2.16 -16.02
N LEU A 247 -0.20 1.06 -16.67
CA LEU A 247 -1.06 0.03 -16.08
C LEU A 247 -0.23 -1.18 -15.68
N HIS A 248 -0.33 -1.60 -14.42
CA HIS A 248 0.42 -2.73 -13.88
C HIS A 248 -0.46 -3.97 -13.67
N SER A 249 0.15 -5.15 -13.73
CA SER A 249 -0.52 -6.42 -13.42
C SER A 249 -0.77 -6.55 -11.92
N ALA A 250 -1.96 -7.01 -11.54
CA ALA A 250 -2.27 -7.31 -10.13
C ALA A 250 -1.35 -8.42 -9.57
N ASP A 251 -0.98 -9.38 -10.40
CA ASP A 251 -0.10 -10.49 -10.01
C ASP A 251 1.31 -9.99 -9.69
N ASP A 252 1.88 -9.12 -10.54
CA ASP A 252 3.21 -8.56 -10.30
C ASP A 252 3.22 -7.68 -9.05
N VAL A 253 2.20 -6.83 -8.86
CA VAL A 253 2.07 -5.97 -7.68
C VAL A 253 1.92 -6.82 -6.41
N GLY A 254 1.02 -7.82 -6.41
CA GLY A 254 0.79 -8.69 -5.26
C GLY A 254 2.03 -9.50 -4.89
N LYS A 255 2.70 -10.09 -5.87
CA LYS A 255 3.95 -10.83 -5.71
C LYS A 255 5.05 -9.94 -5.12
N GLN A 256 5.34 -8.82 -5.76
CA GLN A 256 6.39 -7.90 -5.28
C GLN A 256 6.10 -7.41 -3.86
N MET A 257 4.85 -7.09 -3.54
CA MET A 257 4.44 -6.64 -2.22
C MET A 257 4.77 -7.65 -1.12
N ILE A 258 4.47 -8.93 -1.33
CA ILE A 258 4.80 -10.00 -0.37
C ILE A 258 6.31 -10.14 -0.22
N HIS A 259 7.07 -10.17 -1.33
CA HIS A 259 8.52 -10.28 -1.28
C HIS A 259 9.18 -9.07 -0.62
N ASP A 260 8.71 -7.86 -0.89
CA ASP A 260 9.22 -6.65 -0.26
C ASP A 260 8.99 -6.65 1.27
N ALA A 261 7.82 -7.15 1.72
CA ALA A 261 7.53 -7.32 3.15
C ALA A 261 8.46 -8.36 3.79
N LEU A 262 8.71 -9.49 3.13
CA LEU A 262 9.61 -10.55 3.62
C LEU A 262 11.06 -10.07 3.79
N VAL A 263 11.55 -9.23 2.91
CA VAL A 263 12.90 -8.66 3.02
C VAL A 263 12.95 -7.39 3.89
N GLY A 264 11.82 -7.01 4.51
CA GLY A 264 11.74 -5.89 5.44
C GLY A 264 11.86 -4.51 4.79
N LYS A 265 11.46 -4.36 3.51
CA LYS A 265 11.37 -3.01 2.89
C LYS A 265 10.27 -2.20 3.56
N THR A 266 10.57 -0.97 3.91
CA THR A 266 9.59 -0.03 4.47
C THR A 266 8.58 0.41 3.42
N TYR A 267 9.04 0.65 2.18
CA TYR A 267 8.18 1.01 1.04
C TYR A 267 8.29 -0.01 -0.07
N SER A 268 7.17 -0.47 -0.57
CA SER A 268 7.05 -1.31 -1.77
C SER A 268 6.57 -0.41 -2.92
N VAL A 269 7.39 -0.30 -3.97
CA VAL A 269 7.22 0.66 -5.07
C VAL A 269 7.35 -0.09 -6.39
N TYR A 270 6.48 0.22 -7.35
CA TYR A 270 6.27 -0.61 -8.55
C TYR A 270 6.61 0.10 -9.85
N SER A 271 6.82 1.42 -9.80
CA SER A 271 6.98 2.28 -10.98
C SER A 271 8.14 3.26 -10.80
N ILE A 272 8.58 3.86 -11.89
CA ILE A 272 9.55 4.97 -11.85
C ILE A 272 8.93 6.19 -11.15
N SER A 273 7.65 6.49 -11.43
CA SER A 273 6.91 7.58 -10.76
C SER A 273 6.85 7.37 -9.26
N GLY A 274 6.51 6.17 -8.80
CA GLY A 274 6.49 5.82 -7.38
C GLY A 274 7.86 5.96 -6.73
N THR A 275 8.94 5.57 -7.42
CA THR A 275 10.32 5.75 -6.93
C THR A 275 10.66 7.23 -6.78
N LEU A 276 10.31 8.06 -7.76
CA LEU A 276 10.50 9.52 -7.71
C LEU A 276 9.72 10.13 -6.55
N LEU A 277 8.44 9.76 -6.42
CA LEU A 277 7.55 10.28 -5.39
C LEU A 277 8.00 9.86 -3.98
N THR A 278 8.37 8.61 -3.77
CA THR A 278 8.87 8.15 -2.45
C THR A 278 10.24 8.73 -2.10
N THR A 279 11.07 9.03 -3.10
CA THR A 279 12.35 9.75 -2.89
C THR A 279 12.10 11.18 -2.43
N LEU A 280 11.13 11.86 -3.02
CA LEU A 280 10.82 13.28 -2.68
C LEU A 280 9.99 13.43 -1.39
N PHE A 281 9.09 12.50 -1.13
CA PHE A 281 8.07 12.66 -0.09
C PHE A 281 8.06 11.55 0.95
N GLY A 282 8.98 10.59 0.90
CA GLY A 282 9.08 9.53 1.90
C GLY A 282 9.48 10.08 3.26
N GLY A 283 8.66 9.82 4.30
CA GLY A 283 8.91 10.26 5.67
C GLY A 283 9.79 9.31 6.49
N SER A 284 9.85 8.03 6.10
CA SER A 284 10.59 7.01 6.84
C SER A 284 11.94 6.71 6.22
N ILE A 285 12.94 6.46 7.07
CA ILE A 285 14.28 6.05 6.63
C ILE A 285 14.23 4.58 6.20
N GLN A 286 14.61 4.30 4.96
CA GLN A 286 14.60 2.94 4.41
C GLN A 286 15.99 2.28 4.46
N SER A 287 17.01 3.00 4.05
CA SER A 287 18.41 2.55 4.09
C SER A 287 19.36 3.73 4.00
N GLY A 288 20.62 3.55 4.47
CA GLY A 288 21.64 4.59 4.35
C GLY A 288 21.93 4.98 2.89
N ALA A 289 21.94 4.01 1.97
CA ALA A 289 22.12 4.28 0.54
C ALA A 289 21.00 5.16 -0.04
N GLN A 290 19.76 4.96 0.40
CA GLN A 290 18.63 5.77 -0.05
C GLN A 290 18.69 7.19 0.51
N VAL A 291 19.12 7.37 1.77
CA VAL A 291 19.33 8.71 2.34
C VAL A 291 20.38 9.46 1.53
N VAL A 292 21.50 8.81 1.19
CA VAL A 292 22.53 9.39 0.34
C VAL A 292 21.95 9.79 -1.03
N LEU A 293 21.21 8.88 -1.68
CA LEU A 293 20.55 9.18 -2.95
C LEU A 293 19.60 10.37 -2.83
N GLN A 294 18.80 10.44 -1.77
CA GLN A 294 17.87 11.56 -1.53
C GLN A 294 18.63 12.87 -1.39
N VAL A 295 19.65 12.92 -0.56
CA VAL A 295 20.45 14.14 -0.35
C VAL A 295 21.01 14.70 -1.66
N PHE A 296 21.50 13.83 -2.55
CA PHE A 296 22.07 14.28 -3.83
C PHE A 296 21.01 14.56 -4.91
N SER A 297 19.87 13.88 -4.90
CA SER A 297 18.92 13.94 -6.00
C SER A 297 17.71 14.83 -5.73
N MET A 298 17.33 15.09 -4.48
CA MET A 298 16.06 15.76 -4.15
C MET A 298 15.89 17.12 -4.82
N GLY A 299 16.95 17.95 -4.88
CA GLY A 299 16.90 19.26 -5.52
C GLY A 299 16.54 19.14 -7.01
N PHE A 300 17.23 18.25 -7.73
CA PHE A 300 16.96 17.98 -9.14
C PHE A 300 15.58 17.37 -9.35
N LEU A 301 15.26 16.33 -8.58
CA LEU A 301 13.96 15.67 -8.65
C LEU A 301 12.79 16.62 -8.33
N ARG A 302 13.03 17.61 -7.44
CA ARG A 302 12.01 18.64 -7.17
C ARG A 302 11.73 19.50 -8.40
N ILE A 303 12.76 19.86 -9.18
CA ILE A 303 12.59 20.60 -10.44
C ILE A 303 11.78 19.76 -11.43
N VAL A 304 12.12 18.49 -11.59
CA VAL A 304 11.36 17.55 -12.45
C VAL A 304 9.89 17.47 -11.99
N MET A 305 9.66 17.33 -10.69
CA MET A 305 8.31 17.25 -10.13
C MET A 305 7.51 18.54 -10.36
N VAL A 306 8.13 19.71 -10.28
CA VAL A 306 7.48 20.99 -10.63
C VAL A 306 7.02 20.96 -12.08
N GLY A 307 7.86 20.49 -13.01
CA GLY A 307 7.50 20.33 -14.42
C GLY A 307 6.29 19.39 -14.61
N ILE A 308 6.27 18.28 -13.92
CA ILE A 308 5.15 17.31 -13.94
C ILE A 308 3.87 17.98 -13.40
N LEU A 309 3.91 18.67 -12.26
CA LEU A 309 2.75 19.35 -11.69
C LEU A 309 2.23 20.47 -12.59
N LEU A 310 3.10 21.20 -13.27
CA LEU A 310 2.71 22.19 -14.27
C LEU A 310 2.01 21.54 -15.46
N SER A 311 2.44 20.35 -15.91
CA SER A 311 1.75 19.61 -16.95
C SER A 311 0.37 19.14 -16.50
N PHE A 312 0.20 18.66 -15.26
CA PHE A 312 -1.08 18.31 -14.67
C PHE A 312 -2.03 19.52 -14.60
N ASN A 313 -1.52 20.67 -14.14
CA ASN A 313 -2.27 21.92 -14.13
C ASN A 313 -2.73 22.35 -15.54
N LYS A 314 -1.92 22.07 -16.57
CA LYS A 314 -2.32 22.34 -17.96
C LYS A 314 -3.45 21.42 -18.40
N ILE A 315 -3.39 20.13 -18.11
CA ILE A 315 -4.45 19.16 -18.41
C ILE A 315 -5.79 19.63 -17.80
N VAL A 316 -5.77 20.02 -16.52
CA VAL A 316 -6.98 20.51 -15.83
C VAL A 316 -7.52 21.78 -16.48
N ARG A 317 -6.66 22.76 -16.78
CA ARG A 317 -7.08 24.00 -17.46
C ARG A 317 -7.70 23.76 -18.83
N ASP A 318 -7.09 22.87 -19.61
CA ASP A 318 -7.57 22.54 -20.96
C ASP A 318 -8.91 21.78 -20.90
N GLY A 319 -9.08 20.91 -19.93
CA GLY A 319 -10.36 20.24 -19.65
C GLY A 319 -11.48 21.20 -19.26
N LEU A 320 -11.18 22.19 -18.42
CA LEU A 320 -12.16 23.24 -18.04
C LEU A 320 -12.57 24.09 -19.24
N LYS A 321 -11.63 24.51 -20.10
CA LYS A 321 -11.95 25.28 -21.31
C LYS A 321 -12.90 24.52 -22.22
N LYS A 322 -12.60 23.23 -22.52
CA LYS A 322 -13.48 22.38 -23.34
C LYS A 322 -14.90 22.31 -22.78
N LYS A 323 -15.05 22.15 -21.46
CA LYS A 323 -16.38 22.10 -20.80
C LYS A 323 -17.15 23.43 -20.90
N THR A 324 -16.44 24.56 -20.87
CA THR A 324 -17.04 25.90 -21.03
C THR A 324 -17.49 26.12 -22.46
N ASP A 325 -16.68 25.77 -23.44
CA ASP A 325 -17.00 25.93 -24.88
C ASP A 325 -18.20 25.06 -25.29
N VAL A 326 -18.37 23.86 -24.70
CA VAL A 326 -19.57 23.04 -24.94
C VAL A 326 -20.83 23.61 -24.31
N LYS A 327 -20.74 24.31 -23.18
CA LYS A 327 -21.93 24.98 -22.56
C LYS A 327 -22.39 26.24 -23.27
N ASN A 328 -21.50 26.87 -24.03
CA ASN A 328 -21.77 28.11 -24.76
C ASN A 328 -22.23 27.88 -26.21
N LYS A 329 -22.29 26.60 -26.66
CA LYS A 329 -22.91 26.13 -27.90
C LYS A 329 -24.28 25.52 -27.62
#